data_afa8d2f8500eac95fdb27fa1df644b74
#
_entry.id   afa8d2f8500eac95fdb27fa1df644b74
#
_cell.length_a   1.000
_cell.length_b   1.000
_cell.length_c   1.000
_cell.angle_alpha   90.00
_cell.angle_beta   90.00
_cell.angle_gamma   90.00
#
_symmetry.space_group_name_H-M   'P 1'
#
loop_
_entity.id
_entity.type
_entity.pdbx_description
1 polymer ?
#
loop_
_entity_poly.entity_id
_entity_poly.type
_entity_poly.pdbx_seq_one_letter_code
_entity_poly.pdbx_strand_id
1 'polypeptide(L)'
;MTHSTPSIRRTLRRTAVAAGLVAALFGVSACSSGSGAATGGATLWGLTGADEDNVLTPSLKDWNADNDDAQVKATYFQNDAYKTKIRTAVGAGSAPTIIYSWAGGTLDSYVKAGKVEDLTSDTEDIKGKFLESVWDQGVVDGKTYAVPMNATTPIMFYWNKDVLDKAGVDEPKTWDDVLAAVPKLKKAGVAPFAVAGASKWPLLMWEEYLVDRVAGPEAFNKVMAGEKDAWSDPGIIKANEMIQELVDAGGFVDGFSSVTADSNADIALLYTGKAAMMLQGAWVVPTITQQAPKFAENGLGYGTFPSVEGGKGDPSNIVGNPSGYFSISSAASEDQQEAAKEYLTEGVFDDGYVDRMVESGQVPPIKDIDDKVKASGGDFGATVYDLTKNAENFQMSWDQALPPAQATALLSNLDQLFSGAIDAEEFSDAMNKTIGK
;
A
#
# COMPACT_ATOMS: atom_id res chain seq x y z
N MET A 1 -55.10 17.77 46.51
CA MET A 1 -55.51 18.88 45.63
C MET A 1 -54.94 18.53 44.29
N THR A 2 -55.58 17.67 43.57
CA THR A 2 -56.63 17.74 42.53
C THR A 2 -56.42 18.86 41.51
N HIS A 3 -56.17 18.47 40.30
CA HIS A 3 -56.79 18.78 39.00
C HIS A 3 -55.87 18.38 37.89
N SER A 4 -56.10 17.34 37.15
CA SER A 4 -57.09 16.97 36.10
C SER A 4 -56.69 17.44 34.70
N THR A 5 -56.48 16.45 33.84
CA THR A 5 -56.38 16.45 32.38
C THR A 5 -57.58 17.13 31.68
N PRO A 6 -57.46 17.50 30.36
CA PRO A 6 -58.26 16.69 29.45
C PRO A 6 -57.62 16.36 28.09
N SER A 7 -58.00 15.22 27.61
CA SER A 7 -57.87 14.69 26.25
C SER A 7 -58.82 15.36 25.27
N ILE A 8 -58.43 15.53 24.02
CA ILE A 8 -59.40 15.76 22.91
C ILE A 8 -59.05 14.77 21.77
N ARG A 9 -59.95 13.81 21.57
CA ARG A 9 -60.16 13.02 20.35
C ARG A 9 -61.05 13.82 19.42
N ARG A 10 -60.85 13.68 18.09
CA ARG A 10 -61.85 13.76 16.99
C ARG A 10 -61.12 14.04 15.65
N THR A 11 -61.48 13.56 14.49
CA THR A 11 -62.38 12.55 13.97
C THR A 11 -62.00 12.37 12.46
N LEU A 12 -62.14 11.18 11.96
CA LEU A 12 -62.06 10.85 10.55
C LEU A 12 -63.08 11.66 9.70
N ARG A 13 -62.68 12.11 8.51
CA ARG A 13 -63.60 12.23 7.37
C ARG A 13 -62.94 11.68 6.10
N ARG A 14 -63.52 10.59 5.65
CA ARG A 14 -63.34 10.05 4.28
C ARG A 14 -64.19 10.91 3.33
N THR A 15 -63.64 11.30 2.20
CA THR A 15 -64.42 11.63 1.02
C THR A 15 -63.67 11.06 -0.22
N ALA A 16 -64.28 10.08 -0.85
CA ALA A 16 -63.96 9.58 -2.14
C ALA A 16 -64.67 10.46 -3.19
N VAL A 17 -63.97 10.87 -4.23
CA VAL A 17 -64.56 11.25 -5.53
C VAL A 17 -63.72 10.64 -6.63
N ALA A 18 -64.48 10.03 -7.56
CA ALA A 18 -64.00 9.21 -8.66
C ALA A 18 -63.72 10.00 -9.95
N ALA A 19 -62.93 9.40 -10.79
CA ALA A 19 -62.93 9.36 -12.24
C ALA A 19 -62.61 10.62 -13.05
N GLY A 20 -61.58 10.48 -13.89
CA GLY A 20 -61.29 11.36 -15.03
C GLY A 20 -60.04 10.85 -15.77
N LEU A 21 -60.23 9.82 -16.64
CA LEU A 21 -59.22 9.46 -17.65
C LEU A 21 -59.11 10.60 -18.67
N VAL A 22 -57.92 11.22 -18.77
CA VAL A 22 -57.49 11.91 -20.01
C VAL A 22 -56.08 11.41 -20.30
N ALA A 23 -55.99 10.56 -21.32
CA ALA A 23 -54.73 10.15 -21.90
C ALA A 23 -54.17 11.33 -22.72
N ALA A 24 -53.18 12.01 -22.16
CA ALA A 24 -52.34 12.94 -22.92
C ALA A 24 -51.00 12.21 -23.21
N LEU A 25 -50.88 11.75 -24.44
CA LEU A 25 -49.62 11.33 -25.07
C LEU A 25 -48.68 12.55 -25.15
N PHE A 26 -47.88 12.77 -24.14
CA PHE A 26 -46.68 13.61 -24.26
C PHE A 26 -45.56 12.70 -24.72
N GLY A 27 -45.24 12.80 -26.01
CA GLY A 27 -43.96 12.33 -26.52
C GLY A 27 -42.85 13.01 -25.76
N VAL A 28 -42.22 12.29 -24.83
CA VAL A 28 -40.93 12.67 -24.30
C VAL A 28 -39.91 12.39 -25.40
N SER A 29 -39.68 13.41 -26.23
CA SER A 29 -38.43 13.51 -26.96
C SER A 29 -37.35 13.57 -25.88
N ALA A 30 -36.75 12.43 -25.54
CA ALA A 30 -35.47 12.38 -24.87
C ALA A 30 -34.49 13.08 -25.81
N CYS A 31 -34.32 14.39 -25.61
CA CYS A 31 -33.09 15.03 -26.00
C CYS A 31 -32.01 14.33 -25.17
N SER A 32 -31.42 13.31 -25.74
CA SER A 32 -30.07 12.93 -25.49
C SER A 32 -29.23 14.20 -25.68
N SER A 33 -29.14 15.02 -24.64
CA SER A 33 -28.00 15.89 -24.47
C SER A 33 -26.82 14.93 -24.36
N GLY A 34 -26.24 14.58 -25.49
CA GLY A 34 -24.91 14.07 -25.58
C GLY A 34 -24.02 15.08 -24.88
N SER A 35 -23.76 14.85 -23.59
CA SER A 35 -22.48 15.19 -23.06
C SER A 35 -21.52 14.46 -23.99
N GLY A 36 -20.83 15.21 -24.83
CA GLY A 36 -19.76 14.68 -25.62
C GLY A 36 -18.82 13.96 -24.66
N ALA A 37 -18.97 12.64 -24.58
CA ALA A 37 -17.89 11.80 -24.16
C ALA A 37 -16.78 12.18 -25.11
N ALA A 38 -15.70 12.75 -24.59
CA ALA A 38 -14.48 12.85 -25.33
C ALA A 38 -14.19 11.43 -25.79
N THR A 39 -14.38 11.19 -27.07
CA THR A 39 -14.16 9.90 -27.72
C THR A 39 -12.67 9.67 -27.63
N GLY A 40 -12.22 8.68 -26.84
CA GLY A 40 -10.86 8.18 -26.86
C GLY A 40 -10.04 8.31 -25.59
N GLY A 41 -10.43 9.05 -24.56
CA GLY A 41 -9.60 9.22 -23.35
C GLY A 41 -9.73 8.07 -22.34
N ALA A 42 -8.58 7.67 -21.75
CA ALA A 42 -8.54 6.68 -20.68
C ALA A 42 -8.85 7.30 -19.30
N THR A 43 -9.36 6.48 -18.38
CA THR A 43 -9.54 6.85 -16.98
C THR A 43 -8.55 6.11 -16.10
N LEU A 44 -8.01 6.75 -15.07
CA LEU A 44 -7.06 6.18 -14.13
C LEU A 44 -7.56 6.36 -12.70
N TRP A 45 -7.46 5.34 -11.87
CA TRP A 45 -7.58 5.49 -10.43
C TRP A 45 -6.22 5.23 -9.76
N GLY A 46 -5.74 6.24 -9.03
CA GLY A 46 -4.47 6.22 -8.30
C GLY A 46 -4.65 6.47 -6.80
N LEU A 47 -3.54 6.55 -6.09
CA LEU A 47 -3.50 6.85 -4.67
C LEU A 47 -3.17 8.33 -4.45
N THR A 48 -3.78 8.94 -3.42
CA THR A 48 -3.37 10.25 -2.91
C THR A 48 -2.03 10.14 -2.18
N GLY A 49 -1.21 11.19 -2.26
CA GLY A 49 0.05 11.28 -1.52
C GLY A 49 1.16 11.96 -2.31
N ALA A 50 2.37 11.87 -1.80
CA ALA A 50 3.52 12.56 -2.40
C ALA A 50 3.82 12.09 -3.84
N ASP A 51 3.51 10.85 -4.18
CA ASP A 51 3.68 10.32 -5.54
C ASP A 51 2.69 10.95 -6.52
N GLU A 52 1.42 11.15 -6.08
CA GLU A 52 0.43 11.89 -6.84
C GLU A 52 0.91 13.30 -7.15
N ASP A 53 1.32 14.02 -6.11
CA ASP A 53 1.68 15.44 -6.20
C ASP A 53 2.95 15.66 -7.01
N ASN A 54 3.98 14.84 -6.78
CA ASN A 54 5.32 15.08 -7.31
C ASN A 54 5.57 14.42 -8.67
N VAL A 55 4.92 13.29 -8.96
CA VAL A 55 5.23 12.48 -10.15
C VAL A 55 4.03 12.32 -11.07
N LEU A 56 2.96 11.66 -10.60
CA LEU A 56 1.89 11.20 -11.48
C LEU A 56 1.05 12.35 -12.06
N THR A 57 0.62 13.30 -11.23
CA THR A 57 -0.19 14.45 -11.70
C THR A 57 0.59 15.35 -12.67
N PRO A 58 1.86 15.71 -12.41
CA PRO A 58 2.68 16.43 -13.39
C PRO A 58 2.90 15.63 -14.67
N SER A 59 3.19 14.32 -14.60
CA SER A 59 3.34 13.47 -15.78
C SER A 59 2.09 13.45 -16.65
N LEU A 60 0.92 13.24 -16.03
CA LEU A 60 -0.36 13.26 -16.76
C LEU A 60 -0.68 14.61 -17.38
N LYS A 61 -0.29 15.71 -16.73
CA LYS A 61 -0.46 17.05 -17.27
C LYS A 61 0.37 17.25 -18.53
N ASP A 62 1.64 16.83 -18.52
CA ASP A 62 2.55 16.97 -19.66
C ASP A 62 2.10 16.02 -20.79
N TRP A 63 1.79 14.78 -20.47
CA TRP A 63 1.22 13.80 -21.41
C TRP A 63 -0.01 14.34 -22.14
N ASN A 64 -0.98 14.83 -21.38
CA ASN A 64 -2.23 15.36 -21.93
C ASN A 64 -2.07 16.65 -22.74
N ALA A 65 -0.98 17.39 -22.54
CA ALA A 65 -0.69 18.59 -23.34
C ALA A 65 -0.20 18.24 -24.76
N ASP A 66 0.46 17.08 -24.90
CA ASP A 66 1.09 16.68 -26.15
C ASP A 66 0.30 15.58 -26.90
N ASN A 67 -0.72 14.97 -26.26
CA ASN A 67 -1.46 13.79 -26.78
C ASN A 67 -2.98 14.01 -26.72
N ASP A 68 -3.52 14.81 -27.64
CA ASP A 68 -4.96 15.16 -27.68
C ASP A 68 -5.88 13.93 -27.86
N ASP A 69 -5.42 12.91 -28.58
CA ASP A 69 -6.19 11.69 -28.88
C ASP A 69 -6.05 10.60 -27.81
N ALA A 70 -5.01 10.69 -26.95
CA ALA A 70 -4.70 9.69 -25.90
C ALA A 70 -4.75 10.28 -24.48
N GLN A 71 -5.73 11.11 -24.20
CA GLN A 71 -5.91 11.77 -22.91
C GLN A 71 -6.13 10.79 -21.77
N VAL A 72 -5.52 11.01 -20.62
CA VAL A 72 -5.72 10.24 -19.39
C VAL A 72 -6.25 11.11 -18.27
N LYS A 73 -7.42 10.76 -17.73
CA LYS A 73 -8.06 11.45 -16.60
C LYS A 73 -7.93 10.65 -15.31
N ALA A 74 -7.17 11.15 -14.37
CA ALA A 74 -6.98 10.50 -13.07
C ALA A 74 -8.03 10.90 -12.03
N THR A 75 -8.29 9.99 -11.10
CA THR A 75 -9.03 10.20 -9.85
C THR A 75 -8.26 9.49 -8.73
N TYR A 76 -8.03 10.18 -7.63
CA TYR A 76 -7.19 9.70 -6.55
C TYR A 76 -8.00 9.37 -5.30
N PHE A 77 -7.54 8.38 -4.55
CA PHE A 77 -8.20 7.87 -3.34
C PHE A 77 -7.16 7.58 -2.27
N GLN A 78 -7.56 7.68 -1.01
CA GLN A 78 -6.76 7.18 0.11
C GLN A 78 -6.58 5.66 -0.01
N ASN A 79 -5.41 5.15 0.40
CA ASN A 79 -4.99 3.77 0.17
C ASN A 79 -6.00 2.71 0.64
N ASP A 80 -6.48 2.81 1.90
CA ASP A 80 -7.37 1.79 2.46
C ASP A 80 -8.76 1.81 1.79
N ALA A 81 -9.25 3.03 1.47
CA ALA A 81 -10.47 3.22 0.72
C ALA A 81 -10.33 2.70 -0.73
N TYR A 82 -9.18 2.95 -1.36
CA TYR A 82 -8.86 2.47 -2.71
C TYR A 82 -8.90 0.95 -2.81
N LYS A 83 -8.19 0.25 -1.91
CA LYS A 83 -8.14 -1.22 -1.89
C LYS A 83 -9.52 -1.87 -1.91
N THR A 84 -10.46 -1.32 -1.15
CA THR A 84 -11.84 -1.80 -1.11
C THR A 84 -12.61 -1.45 -2.38
N LYS A 85 -12.46 -0.21 -2.86
CA LYS A 85 -13.18 0.32 -4.01
C LYS A 85 -12.77 -0.36 -5.31
N ILE A 86 -11.46 -0.52 -5.56
CA ILE A 86 -10.96 -1.09 -6.80
C ILE A 86 -11.35 -2.56 -6.94
N ARG A 87 -11.25 -3.34 -5.87
CA ARG A 87 -11.67 -4.75 -5.86
C ARG A 87 -13.14 -4.90 -6.25
N THR A 88 -13.99 -4.05 -5.69
CA THR A 88 -15.42 -4.03 -6.00
C THR A 88 -15.68 -3.64 -7.46
N ALA A 89 -15.00 -2.61 -7.95
CA ALA A 89 -15.18 -2.10 -9.31
C ALA A 89 -14.69 -3.10 -10.37
N VAL A 90 -13.54 -3.73 -10.17
CA VAL A 90 -13.02 -4.79 -11.06
C VAL A 90 -13.98 -5.97 -11.10
N GLY A 91 -14.45 -6.43 -9.93
CA GLY A 91 -15.43 -7.52 -9.86
C GLY A 91 -16.73 -7.22 -10.63
N ALA A 92 -17.23 -5.99 -10.52
CA ALA A 92 -18.44 -5.51 -11.18
C ALA A 92 -18.25 -5.14 -12.67
N GLY A 93 -17.02 -5.13 -13.23
CA GLY A 93 -16.73 -4.67 -14.58
C GLY A 93 -16.93 -3.15 -14.77
N SER A 94 -16.73 -2.37 -13.71
CA SER A 94 -16.86 -0.90 -13.67
C SER A 94 -15.57 -0.22 -13.19
N ALA A 95 -14.44 -0.90 -13.33
CA ALA A 95 -13.13 -0.36 -13.02
C ALA A 95 -12.75 0.78 -14.00
N PRO A 96 -11.82 1.68 -13.61
CA PRO A 96 -11.23 2.62 -14.56
C PRO A 96 -10.49 1.86 -15.66
N THR A 97 -10.12 2.54 -16.74
CA THR A 97 -9.33 1.98 -17.83
C THR A 97 -7.97 1.51 -17.32
N ILE A 98 -7.27 2.36 -16.57
CA ILE A 98 -5.98 2.07 -15.94
C ILE A 98 -6.21 1.79 -14.45
N ILE A 99 -5.84 0.60 -14.03
CA ILE A 99 -5.99 0.09 -12.66
C ILE A 99 -4.64 0.12 -11.97
N TYR A 100 -4.50 0.90 -10.90
CA TYR A 100 -3.34 0.81 -10.00
C TYR A 100 -3.43 -0.47 -9.15
N SER A 101 -2.32 -1.18 -9.02
CA SER A 101 -2.21 -2.35 -8.15
C SER A 101 -0.77 -2.52 -7.62
N TRP A 102 -0.57 -3.53 -6.78
CA TRP A 102 0.75 -3.93 -6.27
C TRP A 102 1.21 -5.26 -6.87
N ALA A 103 0.61 -5.68 -7.98
CA ALA A 103 0.83 -6.99 -8.59
C ALA A 103 0.47 -8.18 -7.67
N GLY A 104 1.27 -9.26 -7.66
CA GLY A 104 1.11 -10.41 -6.77
C GLY A 104 -0.23 -11.14 -6.90
N GLY A 105 -0.74 -11.67 -5.76
CA GLY A 105 -1.96 -12.48 -5.74
C GLY A 105 -3.22 -11.74 -6.19
N THR A 106 -3.27 -10.42 -6.02
CA THR A 106 -4.40 -9.61 -6.53
C THR A 106 -4.39 -9.57 -8.06
N LEU A 107 -3.23 -9.33 -8.70
CA LEU A 107 -3.09 -9.36 -10.15
C LEU A 107 -3.45 -10.74 -10.71
N ASP A 108 -2.89 -11.80 -10.10
CA ASP A 108 -3.19 -13.18 -10.47
C ASP A 108 -4.71 -13.48 -10.44
N SER A 109 -5.40 -12.98 -9.43
CA SER A 109 -6.87 -13.12 -9.34
C SER A 109 -7.61 -12.39 -10.46
N TYR A 110 -7.14 -11.21 -10.86
CA TYR A 110 -7.73 -10.44 -11.96
C TYR A 110 -7.49 -11.11 -13.31
N VAL A 111 -6.28 -11.64 -13.54
CA VAL A 111 -5.93 -12.41 -14.74
C VAL A 111 -6.79 -13.67 -14.87
N LYS A 112 -6.88 -14.48 -13.81
CA LYS A 112 -7.72 -15.70 -13.78
C LYS A 112 -9.19 -15.41 -14.01
N ALA A 113 -9.66 -14.24 -13.61
CA ALA A 113 -11.04 -13.79 -13.83
C ALA A 113 -11.25 -13.08 -15.19
N GLY A 114 -10.21 -12.93 -16.04
CA GLY A 114 -10.27 -12.24 -17.32
C GLY A 114 -10.65 -10.75 -17.20
N LYS A 115 -10.13 -10.07 -16.17
CA LYS A 115 -10.48 -8.67 -15.86
C LYS A 115 -9.45 -7.65 -16.32
N VAL A 116 -8.28 -8.10 -16.74
CA VAL A 116 -7.17 -7.27 -17.22
C VAL A 116 -6.66 -7.80 -18.56
N GLU A 117 -6.14 -6.88 -19.37
CA GLU A 117 -5.62 -7.15 -20.70
C GLU A 117 -4.22 -7.77 -20.68
N ASP A 118 -3.93 -8.62 -21.68
CA ASP A 118 -2.59 -9.12 -21.97
C ASP A 118 -1.81 -8.04 -22.71
N LEU A 119 -0.79 -7.48 -22.05
CA LEU A 119 0.05 -6.39 -22.55
C LEU A 119 1.38 -6.88 -23.13
N THR A 120 1.57 -8.20 -23.33
CA THR A 120 2.86 -8.78 -23.69
C THR A 120 3.42 -8.15 -24.97
N SER A 121 2.60 -8.06 -26.02
CA SER A 121 3.03 -7.48 -27.31
C SER A 121 3.24 -5.97 -27.24
N ASP A 122 2.43 -5.28 -26.44
CA ASP A 122 2.46 -3.81 -26.37
C ASP A 122 3.65 -3.28 -25.55
N THR A 123 4.25 -4.14 -24.71
CA THR A 123 5.29 -3.74 -23.75
C THR A 123 6.68 -4.36 -24.02
N GLU A 124 6.86 -5.08 -25.13
CA GLU A 124 8.11 -5.76 -25.46
C GLU A 124 9.30 -4.79 -25.54
N ASP A 125 9.10 -3.61 -26.12
CA ASP A 125 10.12 -2.59 -26.32
C ASP A 125 10.56 -1.90 -25.01
N ILE A 126 9.69 -1.84 -24.00
CA ILE A 126 10.00 -1.17 -22.72
C ILE A 126 10.49 -2.16 -21.64
N LYS A 127 10.19 -3.45 -21.76
CA LYS A 127 10.55 -4.47 -20.77
C LYS A 127 12.02 -4.40 -20.37
N GLY A 128 12.91 -4.22 -21.36
CA GLY A 128 14.36 -4.19 -21.16
C GLY A 128 14.87 -3.04 -20.28
N LYS A 129 14.08 -1.99 -20.08
CA LYS A 129 14.41 -0.81 -19.26
C LYS A 129 14.36 -1.12 -17.76
N PHE A 130 13.48 -2.02 -17.34
CA PHE A 130 13.23 -2.32 -15.94
C PHE A 130 14.18 -3.38 -15.36
N LEU A 131 14.31 -3.41 -14.03
CA LEU A 131 14.91 -4.53 -13.31
C LEU A 131 14.02 -5.77 -13.52
N GLU A 132 14.63 -6.91 -13.83
CA GLU A 132 13.90 -8.14 -14.14
C GLU A 132 13.02 -8.59 -12.96
N SER A 133 13.53 -8.55 -11.74
CA SER A 133 12.80 -8.90 -10.52
C SER A 133 11.57 -8.04 -10.27
N VAL A 134 11.56 -6.80 -10.78
CA VAL A 134 10.41 -5.89 -10.69
C VAL A 134 9.43 -6.17 -11.82
N TRP A 135 9.92 -6.31 -13.05
CA TRP A 135 9.07 -6.62 -14.20
C TRP A 135 8.30 -7.91 -14.03
N ASP A 136 8.95 -8.95 -13.52
CA ASP A 136 8.36 -10.28 -13.36
C ASP A 136 7.19 -10.34 -12.40
N GLN A 137 7.05 -9.35 -11.49
CA GLN A 137 5.85 -9.24 -10.65
C GLN A 137 4.58 -8.88 -11.44
N GLY A 138 4.73 -8.22 -12.61
CA GLY A 138 3.64 -7.92 -13.54
C GLY A 138 3.29 -9.06 -14.50
N VAL A 139 4.01 -10.21 -14.40
CA VAL A 139 3.89 -11.36 -15.31
C VAL A 139 3.12 -12.49 -14.64
N VAL A 140 2.09 -13.00 -15.31
CA VAL A 140 1.31 -14.16 -14.87
C VAL A 140 1.30 -15.19 -16.01
N ASP A 141 1.64 -16.43 -15.72
CA ASP A 141 1.72 -17.53 -16.71
C ASP A 141 2.55 -17.17 -17.97
N GLY A 142 3.65 -16.43 -17.79
CA GLY A 142 4.57 -16.01 -18.85
C GLY A 142 4.09 -14.84 -19.72
N LYS A 143 3.00 -14.18 -19.36
CA LYS A 143 2.43 -13.03 -20.05
C LYS A 143 2.41 -11.79 -19.16
N THR A 144 2.68 -10.62 -19.74
CA THR A 144 2.64 -9.34 -19.03
C THR A 144 1.21 -8.82 -18.92
N TYR A 145 0.76 -8.56 -17.71
CA TYR A 145 -0.57 -7.98 -17.40
C TYR A 145 -0.49 -6.68 -16.62
N ALA A 146 0.69 -6.33 -16.14
CA ALA A 146 0.90 -5.08 -15.42
C ALA A 146 2.30 -4.52 -15.69
N VAL A 147 2.41 -3.19 -15.78
CA VAL A 147 3.64 -2.45 -16.01
C VAL A 147 4.02 -1.72 -14.72
N PRO A 148 5.29 -1.77 -14.28
CA PRO A 148 5.74 -0.95 -13.16
C PRO A 148 5.44 0.53 -13.40
N MET A 149 5.00 1.26 -12.37
CA MET A 149 4.70 2.69 -12.49
C MET A 149 5.22 3.54 -11.34
N ASN A 150 5.74 2.92 -10.29
CA ASN A 150 6.18 3.62 -9.10
C ASN A 150 7.60 3.21 -8.69
N ALA A 151 8.15 3.94 -7.71
CA ALA A 151 9.44 3.67 -7.11
C ALA A 151 9.49 2.30 -6.42
N THR A 152 10.69 1.79 -6.26
CA THR A 152 10.97 0.71 -5.31
C THR A 152 10.81 1.24 -3.89
N THR A 153 9.99 0.57 -3.08
CA THR A 153 9.63 1.03 -1.75
C THR A 153 9.88 -0.06 -0.69
N PRO A 154 11.15 -0.25 -0.28
CA PRO A 154 11.46 -1.12 0.85
C PRO A 154 10.84 -0.57 2.13
N ILE A 155 10.48 -1.47 3.03
CA ILE A 155 10.15 -1.12 4.41
C ILE A 155 11.45 -0.85 5.15
N MET A 156 11.50 0.28 5.85
CA MET A 156 12.68 0.77 6.55
C MET A 156 12.36 1.09 8.01
N PHE A 157 13.40 1.04 8.82
CA PHE A 157 13.34 1.44 10.22
C PHE A 157 13.67 2.93 10.34
N TYR A 158 12.79 3.71 10.95
CA TYR A 158 12.93 5.15 11.13
C TYR A 158 13.01 5.52 12.60
N TRP A 159 13.75 6.60 12.92
CA TRP A 159 13.80 7.14 14.26
C TRP A 159 13.93 8.66 14.29
N ASN A 160 13.48 9.23 15.40
CA ASN A 160 13.69 10.64 15.73
C ASN A 160 14.97 10.77 16.54
N LYS A 161 16.03 11.30 15.90
CA LYS A 161 17.37 11.45 16.51
C LYS A 161 17.31 12.21 17.84
N ASP A 162 16.63 13.35 17.87
CA ASP A 162 16.52 14.19 19.06
C ASP A 162 15.82 13.48 20.23
N VAL A 163 14.85 12.62 19.93
CA VAL A 163 14.12 11.85 20.94
C VAL A 163 14.99 10.75 21.52
N LEU A 164 15.69 10.00 20.65
CA LEU A 164 16.61 8.96 21.11
C LEU A 164 17.72 9.54 21.98
N ASP A 165 18.36 10.64 21.53
CA ASP A 165 19.42 11.33 22.27
C ASP A 165 18.96 11.78 23.66
N LYS A 166 17.78 12.41 23.76
CA LYS A 166 17.21 12.86 25.04
C LYS A 166 16.86 11.71 25.97
N ALA A 167 16.52 10.54 25.46
CA ALA A 167 16.20 9.34 26.21
C ALA A 167 17.46 8.52 26.58
N GLY A 168 18.63 8.87 26.06
CA GLY A 168 19.87 8.10 26.20
C GLY A 168 19.75 6.72 25.55
N VAL A 169 19.17 6.66 24.37
CA VAL A 169 18.97 5.47 23.55
C VAL A 169 19.78 5.63 22.27
N ASP A 170 20.66 4.70 22.00
CA ASP A 170 21.33 4.61 20.70
C ASP A 170 20.38 4.01 19.66
N GLU A 171 20.71 4.20 18.37
CA GLU A 171 20.02 3.53 17.27
C GLU A 171 20.04 2.00 17.48
N PRO A 172 18.86 1.33 17.56
CA PRO A 172 18.80 -0.11 17.71
C PRO A 172 19.34 -0.83 16.47
N LYS A 173 20.28 -1.75 16.65
CA LYS A 173 20.87 -2.59 15.58
C LYS A 173 20.49 -4.05 15.70
N THR A 174 20.06 -4.45 16.88
CA THR A 174 19.59 -5.80 17.18
C THR A 174 18.19 -5.75 17.79
N TRP A 175 17.49 -6.88 17.77
CA TRP A 175 16.20 -6.99 18.45
C TRP A 175 16.30 -6.75 19.96
N ASP A 176 17.39 -7.19 20.57
CA ASP A 176 17.63 -6.93 21.99
C ASP A 176 17.79 -5.44 22.29
N ASP A 177 18.41 -4.67 21.37
CA ASP A 177 18.48 -3.21 21.50
C ASP A 177 17.08 -2.58 21.42
N VAL A 178 16.22 -3.10 20.54
CA VAL A 178 14.80 -2.66 20.43
C VAL A 178 14.09 -2.85 21.77
N LEU A 179 14.17 -4.06 22.35
CA LEU A 179 13.52 -4.34 23.63
C LEU A 179 14.13 -3.51 24.77
N ALA A 180 15.47 -3.31 24.78
CA ALA A 180 16.15 -2.49 25.77
C ALA A 180 15.82 -0.98 25.67
N ALA A 181 15.45 -0.50 24.49
CA ALA A 181 15.03 0.89 24.29
C ALA A 181 13.64 1.18 24.90
N VAL A 182 12.73 0.22 24.90
CA VAL A 182 11.34 0.40 25.36
C VAL A 182 11.24 1.00 26.76
N PRO A 183 11.82 0.43 27.83
CA PRO A 183 11.70 1.00 29.17
C PRO A 183 12.37 2.38 29.31
N LYS A 184 13.43 2.68 28.55
CA LYS A 184 14.09 3.99 28.58
C LYS A 184 13.20 5.07 27.96
N LEU A 185 12.59 4.78 26.81
CA LEU A 185 11.70 5.69 26.12
C LEU A 185 10.41 5.95 26.93
N LYS A 186 9.80 4.90 27.47
CA LYS A 186 8.64 5.03 28.38
C LYS A 186 8.97 5.89 29.61
N LYS A 187 10.16 5.72 30.20
CA LYS A 187 10.63 6.57 31.32
C LYS A 187 10.80 8.03 30.91
N ALA A 188 11.19 8.28 29.65
CA ALA A 188 11.28 9.63 29.08
C ALA A 188 9.91 10.21 28.71
N GLY A 189 8.81 9.46 28.85
CA GLY A 189 7.45 9.89 28.52
C GLY A 189 7.15 9.86 27.00
N VAL A 190 7.89 9.06 26.23
CA VAL A 190 7.73 8.94 24.79
C VAL A 190 7.31 7.51 24.45
N ALA A 191 6.38 7.34 23.50
CA ALA A 191 6.05 6.02 22.98
C ALA A 191 7.25 5.46 22.18
N PRO A 192 7.62 4.17 22.36
CA PRO A 192 8.71 3.59 21.60
C PRO A 192 8.45 3.61 20.10
N PHE A 193 7.29 3.05 19.64
CA PHE A 193 6.96 2.97 18.23
C PHE A 193 5.61 3.60 17.90
N ALA A 194 5.59 4.34 16.79
CA ALA A 194 4.37 4.68 16.07
C ALA A 194 3.99 3.51 15.16
N VAL A 195 2.72 3.15 15.13
CA VAL A 195 2.14 2.20 14.17
C VAL A 195 0.68 2.50 13.90
N ALA A 196 0.26 2.39 12.64
CA ALA A 196 -1.13 2.60 12.22
C ALA A 196 -1.92 1.29 12.27
N GLY A 197 -2.27 0.83 13.47
CA GLY A 197 -2.92 -0.46 13.68
C GLY A 197 -4.33 -0.56 13.09
N ALA A 198 -5.07 0.56 13.00
CA ALA A 198 -6.40 0.57 12.36
C ALA A 198 -6.35 0.17 10.88
N SER A 199 -5.28 0.48 10.18
CA SER A 199 -5.05 0.10 8.78
C SER A 199 -4.58 -1.35 8.61
N LYS A 200 -4.17 -2.03 9.69
CA LYS A 200 -3.72 -3.43 9.79
C LYS A 200 -2.44 -3.77 9.03
N TRP A 201 -2.30 -3.36 7.77
CA TRP A 201 -1.12 -3.67 6.96
C TRP A 201 0.21 -3.15 7.55
N PRO A 202 0.28 -2.05 8.34
CA PRO A 202 1.52 -1.70 9.02
C PRO A 202 1.92 -2.66 10.13
N LEU A 203 0.99 -3.47 10.66
CA LEU A 203 1.29 -4.53 11.64
C LEU A 203 2.05 -5.69 10.97
N LEU A 204 1.70 -5.98 9.70
CA LEU A 204 2.31 -7.05 8.92
C LEU A 204 3.82 -6.83 8.72
N MET A 205 4.27 -5.61 8.57
CA MET A 205 5.69 -5.29 8.38
C MET A 205 6.59 -5.85 9.49
N TRP A 206 6.08 -5.94 10.71
CA TRP A 206 6.79 -6.52 11.85
C TRP A 206 6.92 -8.04 11.71
N GLU A 207 5.84 -8.72 11.30
CA GLU A 207 5.87 -10.17 11.08
C GLU A 207 6.80 -10.53 9.93
N GLU A 208 6.70 -9.84 8.81
CA GLU A 208 7.53 -10.06 7.62
C GLU A 208 9.02 -10.00 7.95
N TYR A 209 9.46 -8.95 8.62
CA TYR A 209 10.85 -8.81 9.01
C TYR A 209 11.27 -9.79 10.09
N LEU A 210 10.47 -10.00 11.11
CA LEU A 210 10.84 -10.92 12.18
C LEU A 210 10.91 -12.37 11.68
N VAL A 211 9.98 -12.79 10.81
CA VAL A 211 10.05 -14.12 10.19
C VAL A 211 11.30 -14.24 9.32
N ASP A 212 11.60 -13.23 8.48
CA ASP A 212 12.83 -13.23 7.70
C ASP A 212 14.06 -13.34 8.60
N ARG A 213 14.19 -12.47 9.61
CA ARG A 213 15.35 -12.47 10.50
C ARG A 213 15.50 -13.78 11.29
N VAL A 214 14.40 -14.38 11.76
CA VAL A 214 14.41 -15.63 12.58
C VAL A 214 14.60 -16.87 11.72
N ALA A 215 13.82 -17.01 10.65
CA ALA A 215 13.68 -18.23 9.85
C ALA A 215 14.34 -18.15 8.47
N GLY A 216 14.61 -16.95 7.96
CA GLY A 216 14.99 -16.70 6.58
C GLY A 216 13.80 -16.71 5.62
N PRO A 217 14.01 -16.37 4.35
CA PRO A 217 12.95 -16.24 3.35
C PRO A 217 12.24 -17.57 3.04
N GLU A 218 12.88 -18.71 3.29
CA GLU A 218 12.34 -20.03 3.02
C GLU A 218 11.03 -20.34 3.79
N ALA A 219 10.84 -19.73 4.98
CA ALA A 219 9.61 -19.93 5.75
C ALA A 219 8.39 -19.41 4.97
N PHE A 220 8.47 -18.21 4.41
CA PHE A 220 7.40 -17.66 3.60
C PHE A 220 7.29 -18.31 2.22
N ASN A 221 8.42 -18.74 1.61
CA ASN A 221 8.39 -19.46 0.34
C ASN A 221 7.55 -20.73 0.43
N LYS A 222 7.58 -21.46 1.54
CA LYS A 222 6.71 -22.63 1.79
C LYS A 222 5.23 -22.23 1.87
N VAL A 223 4.93 -21.11 2.50
CA VAL A 223 3.56 -20.55 2.54
C VAL A 223 3.08 -20.24 1.12
N MET A 224 3.90 -19.57 0.32
CA MET A 224 3.60 -19.25 -1.08
C MET A 224 3.41 -20.50 -1.94
N ALA A 225 4.17 -21.55 -1.67
CA ALA A 225 4.02 -22.85 -2.33
C ALA A 225 2.75 -23.61 -1.91
N GLY A 226 2.02 -23.10 -0.91
CA GLY A 226 0.81 -23.76 -0.38
C GLY A 226 1.12 -25.06 0.36
N GLU A 227 2.33 -25.19 0.92
CA GLU A 227 2.71 -26.39 1.67
C GLU A 227 1.81 -26.55 2.90
N LYS A 228 1.45 -27.80 3.15
CA LYS A 228 0.59 -28.12 4.30
C LYS A 228 1.28 -27.69 5.61
N ASP A 229 0.51 -27.04 6.48
CA ASP A 229 0.95 -26.58 7.79
C ASP A 229 2.16 -25.60 7.75
N ALA A 230 2.39 -24.93 6.61
CA ALA A 230 3.52 -24.00 6.41
C ALA A 230 3.54 -22.86 7.44
N TRP A 231 2.38 -22.38 7.88
CA TRP A 231 2.28 -21.35 8.91
C TRP A 231 2.69 -21.83 10.32
N SER A 232 2.82 -23.16 10.52
CA SER A 232 3.35 -23.74 11.76
C SER A 232 4.87 -23.90 11.73
N ASP A 233 5.60 -23.23 10.81
CA ASP A 233 7.06 -23.18 10.88
C ASP A 233 7.47 -22.57 12.22
N PRO A 234 8.38 -23.23 12.98
CA PRO A 234 8.82 -22.73 14.29
C PRO A 234 9.35 -21.30 14.27
N GLY A 235 9.89 -20.85 13.13
CA GLY A 235 10.36 -19.47 12.98
C GLY A 235 9.22 -18.46 12.85
N ILE A 236 8.10 -18.83 12.22
CA ILE A 236 6.91 -17.98 12.16
C ILE A 236 6.29 -17.86 13.56
N ILE A 237 6.12 -18.98 14.27
CA ILE A 237 5.64 -18.96 15.66
C ILE A 237 6.55 -18.08 16.53
N LYS A 238 7.86 -18.26 16.43
CA LYS A 238 8.83 -17.47 17.21
C LYS A 238 8.75 -15.98 16.89
N ALA A 239 8.63 -15.59 15.61
CA ALA A 239 8.47 -14.20 15.21
C ALA A 239 7.20 -13.58 15.82
N ASN A 240 6.10 -14.32 15.82
CA ASN A 240 4.83 -13.87 16.42
C ASN A 240 4.90 -13.76 17.95
N GLU A 241 5.62 -14.67 18.64
CA GLU A 241 5.93 -14.52 20.07
C GLU A 241 6.74 -13.24 20.34
N MET A 242 7.73 -12.91 19.49
CA MET A 242 8.54 -11.69 19.62
C MET A 242 7.70 -10.43 19.43
N ILE A 243 6.71 -10.44 18.52
CA ILE A 243 5.74 -9.35 18.37
C ILE A 243 4.95 -9.18 19.67
N GLN A 244 4.43 -10.26 20.24
CA GLN A 244 3.65 -10.20 21.48
C GLN A 244 4.52 -9.72 22.65
N GLU A 245 5.78 -10.14 22.74
CA GLU A 245 6.72 -9.62 23.73
C GLU A 245 6.88 -8.09 23.64
N LEU A 246 7.00 -7.54 22.41
CA LEU A 246 7.10 -6.11 22.20
C LEU A 246 5.80 -5.38 22.56
N VAL A 247 4.64 -5.96 22.23
CA VAL A 247 3.32 -5.42 22.62
C VAL A 247 3.18 -5.39 24.14
N ASP A 248 3.50 -6.49 24.82
CA ASP A 248 3.37 -6.63 26.29
C ASP A 248 4.32 -5.69 27.04
N ALA A 249 5.51 -5.43 26.49
CA ALA A 249 6.44 -4.43 27.00
C ALA A 249 5.90 -3.00 26.88
N GLY A 250 4.82 -2.77 26.12
CA GLY A 250 4.27 -1.47 25.78
C GLY A 250 5.13 -0.76 24.73
N GLY A 251 5.60 -1.50 23.72
CA GLY A 251 6.45 -1.00 22.65
C GLY A 251 5.75 -0.06 21.68
N PHE A 252 4.43 -0.10 21.59
CA PHE A 252 3.67 0.74 20.68
C PHE A 252 2.97 1.91 21.38
N VAL A 253 2.63 2.94 20.63
CA VAL A 253 1.85 4.07 21.12
C VAL A 253 0.50 3.59 21.66
N ASP A 254 0.07 4.15 22.79
CA ASP A 254 -1.23 3.83 23.39
C ASP A 254 -2.37 4.10 22.38
N GLY A 255 -3.26 3.14 22.21
CA GLY A 255 -4.38 3.24 21.28
C GLY A 255 -3.98 3.12 19.80
N PHE A 256 -2.86 2.50 19.48
CA PHE A 256 -2.38 2.29 18.11
C PHE A 256 -3.44 1.65 17.20
N SER A 257 -4.32 0.80 17.76
CA SER A 257 -5.44 0.19 17.02
C SER A 257 -6.47 1.19 16.46
N SER A 258 -6.37 2.47 16.85
CA SER A 258 -7.20 3.56 16.33
C SER A 258 -6.44 4.53 15.41
N VAL A 259 -5.13 4.35 15.26
CA VAL A 259 -4.30 5.16 14.36
C VAL A 259 -4.44 4.63 12.94
N THR A 260 -4.70 5.53 11.98
CA THR A 260 -4.84 5.19 10.54
C THR A 260 -3.64 5.68 9.74
N ALA A 261 -3.18 4.88 8.79
CA ALA A 261 -2.13 5.26 7.84
C ALA A 261 -2.64 6.31 6.85
N ASP A 262 -3.88 6.20 6.37
CA ASP A 262 -4.50 7.13 5.41
C ASP A 262 -4.48 8.60 5.87
N SER A 263 -4.41 8.86 7.17
CA SER A 263 -4.31 10.21 7.74
C SER A 263 -2.88 10.66 8.02
N ASN A 264 -1.87 9.83 7.72
CA ASN A 264 -0.46 10.03 8.10
C ASN A 264 -0.26 10.25 9.61
N ALA A 265 -1.16 9.72 10.44
CA ALA A 265 -1.12 9.95 11.88
C ALA A 265 0.07 9.27 12.55
N ASP A 266 0.47 8.09 12.09
CA ASP A 266 1.68 7.38 12.51
C ASP A 266 2.94 8.18 12.18
N ILE A 267 3.04 8.73 10.96
CA ILE A 267 4.15 9.61 10.53
C ILE A 267 4.20 10.86 11.43
N ALA A 268 3.04 11.46 11.73
CA ALA A 268 2.97 12.63 12.58
C ALA A 268 3.43 12.37 14.02
N LEU A 269 3.22 11.17 14.55
CA LEU A 269 3.72 10.77 15.86
C LEU A 269 5.27 10.76 15.89
N LEU A 270 5.92 10.33 14.80
CA LEU A 270 7.37 10.32 14.68
C LEU A 270 7.95 11.74 14.61
N TYR A 271 7.53 12.57 13.64
CA TYR A 271 8.15 13.88 13.46
C TYR A 271 7.79 14.88 14.55
N THR A 272 6.71 14.68 15.29
CA THR A 272 6.37 15.50 16.45
C THR A 272 7.05 15.02 17.74
N GLY A 273 7.79 13.91 17.71
CA GLY A 273 8.48 13.33 18.85
C GLY A 273 7.54 12.69 19.89
N LYS A 274 6.31 12.38 19.53
CA LYS A 274 5.38 11.61 20.39
C LYS A 274 5.70 10.12 20.39
N ALA A 275 6.27 9.62 19.30
CA ALA A 275 6.90 8.32 19.22
C ALA A 275 8.37 8.49 18.79
N ALA A 276 9.23 7.60 19.28
CA ALA A 276 10.64 7.65 19.02
C ALA A 276 11.03 7.00 17.68
N MET A 277 10.35 5.93 17.31
CA MET A 277 10.68 5.08 16.16
C MET A 277 9.43 4.68 15.37
N MET A 278 9.62 4.20 14.14
CA MET A 278 8.57 3.71 13.27
C MET A 278 9.14 2.70 12.27
N LEU A 279 8.40 1.65 11.96
CA LEU A 279 8.66 0.74 10.84
C LEU A 279 7.66 1.07 9.75
N GLN A 280 8.13 1.48 8.55
CA GLN A 280 7.24 1.93 7.48
C GLN A 280 7.99 1.91 6.12
N GLY A 281 7.27 1.97 5.02
CA GLY A 281 7.87 1.98 3.69
C GLY A 281 8.57 3.29 3.33
N ALA A 282 9.44 3.22 2.33
CA ALA A 282 10.22 4.38 1.86
C ALA A 282 9.36 5.57 1.41
N TRP A 283 8.09 5.35 1.08
CA TRP A 283 7.12 6.39 0.69
C TRP A 283 6.83 7.44 1.77
N VAL A 284 7.21 7.20 3.03
CA VAL A 284 6.95 8.18 4.10
C VAL A 284 7.89 9.37 4.06
N VAL A 285 9.09 9.23 3.50
CA VAL A 285 10.10 10.29 3.52
C VAL A 285 9.69 11.49 2.65
N PRO A 286 9.18 11.34 1.41
CA PRO A 286 8.58 12.45 0.68
C PRO A 286 7.47 13.16 1.46
N THR A 287 6.60 12.40 2.15
CA THR A 287 5.55 12.97 3.01
C THR A 287 6.14 13.74 4.19
N ILE A 288 7.16 13.20 4.87
CA ILE A 288 7.85 13.89 5.99
C ILE A 288 8.52 15.16 5.48
N THR A 289 9.17 15.11 4.31
CA THR A 289 9.83 16.27 3.70
C THR A 289 8.83 17.40 3.42
N GLN A 290 7.65 17.06 2.94
CA GLN A 290 6.58 18.03 2.69
C GLN A 290 5.99 18.59 3.98
N GLN A 291 5.67 17.74 4.98
CA GLN A 291 4.95 18.14 6.19
C GLN A 291 5.86 18.70 7.30
N ALA A 292 7.09 18.21 7.39
CA ALA A 292 8.04 18.55 8.44
C ALA A 292 9.48 18.68 7.90
N PRO A 293 9.75 19.63 6.97
CA PRO A 293 11.03 19.71 6.25
C PRO A 293 12.25 19.84 7.18
N LYS A 294 12.15 20.58 8.28
CA LYS A 294 13.25 20.71 9.26
C LYS A 294 13.56 19.38 9.97
N PHE A 295 12.53 18.56 10.23
CA PHE A 295 12.72 17.25 10.82
C PHE A 295 13.33 16.29 9.77
N ALA A 296 12.85 16.30 8.54
CA ALA A 296 13.42 15.53 7.44
C ALA A 296 14.93 15.78 7.30
N GLU A 297 15.34 17.05 7.33
CA GLU A 297 16.73 17.46 7.12
C GLU A 297 17.66 17.10 8.30
N ASN A 298 17.20 17.31 9.54
CA ASN A 298 18.09 17.28 10.70
C ASN A 298 17.76 16.22 11.75
N GLY A 299 16.49 15.84 11.87
CA GLY A 299 15.98 15.00 12.95
C GLY A 299 15.67 13.55 12.56
N LEU A 300 15.49 13.28 11.26
CA LEU A 300 15.13 11.95 10.77
C LEU A 300 16.36 11.05 10.68
N GLY A 301 16.29 9.90 11.35
CA GLY A 301 17.18 8.77 11.13
C GLY A 301 16.45 7.65 10.39
N TYR A 302 17.17 6.86 9.60
CA TYR A 302 16.62 5.72 8.86
C TYR A 302 17.68 4.66 8.60
N GLY A 303 17.24 3.41 8.47
CA GLY A 303 18.13 2.27 8.21
C GLY A 303 17.35 0.98 7.98
N THR A 304 18.06 -0.14 8.05
CA THR A 304 17.49 -1.48 7.93
C THR A 304 16.78 -1.91 9.21
N PHE A 305 15.90 -2.91 9.11
CA PHE A 305 15.32 -3.57 10.27
C PHE A 305 16.43 -4.25 11.10
N PRO A 306 16.40 -4.16 12.44
CA PRO A 306 17.39 -4.76 13.32
C PRO A 306 17.58 -6.27 13.10
N SER A 307 18.79 -6.75 13.33
CA SER A 307 19.10 -8.19 13.27
C SER A 307 18.56 -8.93 14.50
N VAL A 308 18.36 -10.25 14.37
CA VAL A 308 17.98 -11.14 15.46
C VAL A 308 19.17 -12.07 15.75
N GLU A 309 19.65 -12.11 16.99
CA GLU A 309 20.75 -12.98 17.36
C GLU A 309 20.38 -14.46 17.18
N GLY A 310 21.24 -15.20 16.48
CA GLY A 310 20.99 -16.61 16.16
C GLY A 310 19.94 -16.84 15.07
N GLY A 311 19.42 -15.80 14.47
CA GLY A 311 18.50 -15.90 13.33
C GLY A 311 19.19 -16.39 12.06
N LYS A 312 18.40 -16.83 11.08
CA LYS A 312 18.86 -17.44 9.83
C LYS A 312 18.83 -16.49 8.63
N GLY A 313 18.05 -15.42 8.71
CA GLY A 313 17.91 -14.46 7.62
C GLY A 313 19.14 -13.56 7.51
N ASP A 314 19.50 -13.22 6.27
CA ASP A 314 20.56 -12.25 6.02
C ASP A 314 20.09 -10.85 6.44
N PRO A 315 20.90 -10.08 7.21
CA PRO A 315 20.54 -8.72 7.62
C PRO A 315 20.31 -7.75 6.45
N SER A 316 20.83 -8.06 5.25
CA SER A 316 20.61 -7.28 4.04
C SER A 316 19.26 -7.54 3.36
N ASN A 317 18.54 -8.61 3.76
CA ASN A 317 17.22 -8.88 3.23
C ASN A 317 16.26 -7.73 3.52
N ILE A 318 15.48 -7.37 2.53
CA ILE A 318 14.45 -6.34 2.62
C ILE A 318 13.07 -6.89 2.26
N VAL A 319 12.06 -6.26 2.83
CA VAL A 319 10.65 -6.52 2.58
C VAL A 319 10.01 -5.24 2.07
N GLY A 320 8.97 -5.33 1.25
CA GLY A 320 8.24 -4.16 0.78
C GLY A 320 7.64 -4.37 -0.60
N ASN A 321 7.42 -3.26 -1.30
CA ASN A 321 6.87 -3.32 -2.65
C ASN A 321 7.97 -3.00 -3.67
N PRO A 322 8.28 -3.94 -4.59
CA PRO A 322 9.24 -3.69 -5.66
C PRO A 322 8.84 -2.52 -6.56
N SER A 323 7.53 -2.31 -6.75
CA SER A 323 6.91 -1.14 -7.41
C SER A 323 5.41 -1.09 -7.12
N GLY A 324 4.73 -0.01 -7.53
CA GLY A 324 3.32 -0.02 -7.91
C GLY A 324 3.18 -0.37 -9.38
N TYR A 325 2.01 -0.83 -9.82
CA TYR A 325 1.79 -1.34 -11.18
C TYR A 325 0.50 -0.78 -11.77
N PHE A 326 0.51 -0.56 -13.09
CA PHE A 326 -0.67 -0.28 -13.88
C PHE A 326 -1.06 -1.48 -14.73
N SER A 327 -2.32 -1.87 -14.65
CA SER A 327 -2.98 -2.83 -15.54
C SER A 327 -4.07 -2.14 -16.34
N ILE A 328 -4.45 -2.68 -17.50
CA ILE A 328 -5.56 -2.17 -18.29
C ILE A 328 -6.80 -3.05 -18.09
N SER A 329 -7.95 -2.43 -17.83
CA SER A 329 -9.22 -3.13 -17.65
C SER A 329 -9.73 -3.73 -18.95
N SER A 330 -10.05 -5.02 -18.95
CA SER A 330 -10.70 -5.67 -20.10
C SER A 330 -12.15 -5.20 -20.35
N ALA A 331 -12.75 -4.44 -19.42
CA ALA A 331 -14.07 -3.85 -19.58
C ALA A 331 -14.06 -2.47 -20.25
N ALA A 332 -12.87 -1.87 -20.47
CA ALA A 332 -12.75 -0.59 -21.17
C ALA A 332 -12.99 -0.77 -22.69
N SER A 333 -13.38 0.30 -23.37
CA SER A 333 -13.50 0.28 -24.83
C SER A 333 -12.12 0.18 -25.51
N GLU A 334 -12.08 -0.31 -26.77
CA GLU A 334 -10.84 -0.41 -27.54
C GLU A 334 -10.08 0.93 -27.59
N ASP A 335 -10.78 2.05 -27.88
CA ASP A 335 -10.18 3.38 -27.91
C ASP A 335 -9.57 3.79 -26.55
N GLN A 336 -10.23 3.44 -25.44
CA GLN A 336 -9.69 3.71 -24.10
C GLN A 336 -8.49 2.83 -23.75
N GLN A 337 -8.50 1.57 -24.17
CA GLN A 337 -7.38 0.65 -23.98
C GLN A 337 -6.17 1.12 -24.78
N GLU A 338 -6.36 1.58 -26.01
CA GLU A 338 -5.28 2.09 -26.84
C GLU A 338 -4.64 3.33 -26.23
N ALA A 339 -5.45 4.34 -25.84
CA ALA A 339 -4.95 5.51 -25.12
C ALA A 339 -4.19 5.16 -23.82
N ALA A 340 -4.67 4.12 -23.11
CA ALA A 340 -3.97 3.63 -21.93
C ALA A 340 -2.64 2.97 -22.27
N LYS A 341 -2.57 2.15 -23.32
CA LYS A 341 -1.33 1.49 -23.77
C LYS A 341 -0.26 2.52 -24.15
N GLU A 342 -0.65 3.53 -24.94
CA GLU A 342 0.26 4.62 -25.31
C GLU A 342 0.85 5.32 -24.08
N TYR A 343 0.00 5.69 -23.09
CA TYR A 343 0.51 6.30 -21.85
C TYR A 343 1.42 5.36 -21.04
N LEU A 344 1.09 4.07 -20.96
CA LEU A 344 1.90 3.10 -20.22
C LEU A 344 3.27 2.86 -20.85
N THR A 345 3.38 2.96 -22.16
CA THR A 345 4.63 2.66 -22.91
C THR A 345 5.48 3.89 -23.17
N GLU A 346 4.89 5.07 -23.30
CA GLU A 346 5.59 6.28 -23.68
C GLU A 346 5.62 7.37 -22.59
N GLY A 347 4.57 7.45 -21.74
CA GLY A 347 4.48 8.47 -20.70
C GLY A 347 5.01 8.01 -19.34
N VAL A 348 4.74 6.74 -18.97
CA VAL A 348 5.24 6.17 -17.71
C VAL A 348 6.73 5.85 -17.85
N PHE A 349 7.54 6.36 -16.91
CA PHE A 349 9.00 6.27 -16.96
C PHE A 349 9.65 6.89 -18.19
N ASP A 350 9.05 7.93 -18.78
CA ASP A 350 9.80 8.83 -19.64
C ASP A 350 10.88 9.57 -18.83
N ASP A 351 11.73 10.36 -19.49
CA ASP A 351 12.81 11.06 -18.80
C ASP A 351 12.29 12.04 -17.73
N GLY A 352 11.18 12.73 -18.02
CA GLY A 352 10.55 13.67 -17.08
C GLY A 352 9.94 12.96 -15.87
N TYR A 353 9.32 11.80 -16.07
CA TYR A 353 8.80 10.96 -14.99
C TYR A 353 9.93 10.50 -14.06
N VAL A 354 11.01 9.97 -14.64
CA VAL A 354 12.19 9.51 -13.90
C VAL A 354 12.86 10.63 -13.14
N ASP A 355 13.02 11.82 -13.76
CA ASP A 355 13.61 12.99 -13.09
C ASP A 355 12.83 13.41 -11.86
N ARG A 356 11.50 13.50 -11.96
CA ARG A 356 10.62 13.84 -10.83
C ARG A 356 10.71 12.82 -9.70
N MET A 357 10.79 11.51 -10.02
CA MET A 357 10.97 10.48 -9.00
C MET A 357 12.26 10.70 -8.23
N VAL A 358 13.39 10.83 -8.94
CA VAL A 358 14.71 10.99 -8.32
C VAL A 358 14.81 12.28 -7.52
N GLU A 359 14.31 13.41 -8.05
CA GLU A 359 14.30 14.71 -7.36
C GLU A 359 13.45 14.69 -6.07
N SER A 360 12.42 13.85 -6.01
CA SER A 360 11.62 13.63 -4.79
C SER A 360 12.23 12.60 -3.83
N GLY A 361 13.45 12.10 -4.12
CA GLY A 361 14.14 11.09 -3.29
C GLY A 361 13.64 9.67 -3.49
N GLN A 362 12.89 9.40 -4.55
CA GLN A 362 12.39 8.09 -4.91
C GLN A 362 13.39 7.37 -5.83
N VAL A 363 13.41 6.05 -5.77
CA VAL A 363 14.30 5.20 -6.57
C VAL A 363 13.50 4.48 -7.66
N PRO A 364 13.62 4.92 -8.93
CA PRO A 364 12.99 4.23 -10.05
C PRO A 364 13.50 2.79 -10.19
N PRO A 365 12.63 1.78 -10.44
CA PRO A 365 13.04 0.38 -10.60
C PRO A 365 13.57 0.07 -12.01
N ILE A 366 14.41 0.93 -12.53
CA ILE A 366 15.01 0.81 -13.87
C ILE A 366 16.52 0.59 -13.81
N LYS A 367 17.07 0.03 -14.89
CA LYS A 367 18.51 -0.19 -15.02
C LYS A 367 19.25 1.12 -15.24
N ASP A 368 20.56 1.11 -14.96
CA ASP A 368 21.50 2.20 -15.27
C ASP A 368 21.12 3.57 -14.65
N ILE A 369 20.43 3.56 -13.50
CA ILE A 369 19.97 4.76 -12.77
C ILE A 369 20.98 5.27 -11.71
N ASP A 370 22.05 4.50 -11.45
CA ASP A 370 23.05 4.74 -10.38
C ASP A 370 23.54 6.18 -10.29
N ASP A 371 24.03 6.70 -11.42
CA ASP A 371 24.63 8.04 -11.45
C ASP A 371 23.58 9.14 -11.21
N LYS A 372 22.35 8.95 -11.73
CA LYS A 372 21.26 9.90 -11.55
C LYS A 372 20.79 9.93 -10.09
N VAL A 373 20.59 8.78 -9.46
CA VAL A 373 20.18 8.68 -8.05
C VAL A 373 21.24 9.29 -7.14
N LYS A 374 22.53 9.02 -7.36
CA LYS A 374 23.62 9.62 -6.60
C LYS A 374 23.75 11.12 -6.76
N ALA A 375 23.47 11.63 -7.96
CA ALA A 375 23.59 13.07 -8.26
C ALA A 375 22.41 13.88 -7.72
N SER A 376 21.19 13.36 -7.74
CA SER A 376 19.95 14.12 -7.52
C SER A 376 19.01 13.50 -6.45
N GLY A 377 19.17 12.24 -6.09
CA GLY A 377 18.28 11.52 -5.14
C GLY A 377 18.54 11.85 -3.66
N GLY A 378 19.59 12.63 -3.34
CA GLY A 378 19.98 12.90 -1.96
C GLY A 378 20.43 11.65 -1.18
N ASP A 379 20.77 11.84 0.10
CA ASP A 379 21.26 10.76 0.96
C ASP A 379 20.22 9.63 1.15
N PHE A 380 18.93 9.98 1.22
CA PHE A 380 17.86 9.00 1.37
C PHE A 380 17.71 8.13 0.12
N GLY A 381 17.61 8.74 -1.06
CA GLY A 381 17.53 8.02 -2.33
C GLY A 381 18.73 7.10 -2.55
N ALA A 382 19.94 7.58 -2.26
CA ALA A 382 21.16 6.78 -2.31
C ALA A 382 21.08 5.56 -1.35
N THR A 383 20.58 5.77 -0.14
CA THR A 383 20.41 4.68 0.84
C THR A 383 19.41 3.64 0.36
N VAL A 384 18.23 4.05 -0.14
CA VAL A 384 17.21 3.13 -0.67
C VAL A 384 17.76 2.35 -1.86
N TYR A 385 18.49 3.03 -2.74
CA TYR A 385 19.14 2.38 -3.89
C TYR A 385 20.15 1.31 -3.45
N ASP A 386 21.04 1.67 -2.53
CA ASP A 386 22.06 0.74 -2.02
C ASP A 386 21.42 -0.45 -1.29
N LEU A 387 20.38 -0.23 -0.48
CA LEU A 387 19.64 -1.31 0.16
C LEU A 387 19.01 -2.26 -0.85
N THR A 388 18.34 -1.71 -1.87
CA THR A 388 17.68 -2.52 -2.91
C THR A 388 18.68 -3.30 -3.75
N LYS A 389 19.80 -2.66 -4.12
CA LYS A 389 20.85 -3.27 -4.95
C LYS A 389 21.61 -4.39 -4.23
N ASN A 390 21.85 -4.23 -2.93
CA ASN A 390 22.68 -5.15 -2.15
C ASN A 390 21.84 -6.18 -1.36
N ALA A 391 20.52 -6.14 -1.44
CA ALA A 391 19.67 -7.13 -0.79
C ALA A 391 19.91 -8.52 -1.39
N GLU A 392 20.21 -9.50 -0.53
CA GLU A 392 20.26 -10.92 -0.94
C GLU A 392 18.86 -11.43 -1.33
N ASN A 393 17.80 -10.90 -0.66
CA ASN A 393 16.42 -11.18 -0.98
C ASN A 393 15.56 -9.91 -0.81
N PHE A 394 14.73 -9.62 -1.81
CA PHE A 394 13.66 -8.61 -1.71
C PHE A 394 12.31 -9.31 -1.71
N GLN A 395 11.74 -9.46 -0.53
CA GLN A 395 10.45 -10.09 -0.34
C GLN A 395 9.32 -9.10 -0.61
N MET A 396 8.42 -9.40 -1.56
CA MET A 396 7.17 -8.66 -1.71
C MET A 396 6.33 -8.76 -0.44
N SER A 397 5.71 -7.66 -0.02
CA SER A 397 4.78 -7.64 1.12
C SER A 397 3.73 -8.75 0.99
N TRP A 398 3.52 -9.49 2.06
CA TRP A 398 2.74 -10.73 2.03
C TRP A 398 1.26 -10.51 1.75
N ASP A 399 0.69 -9.37 2.16
CA ASP A 399 -0.69 -9.01 1.82
C ASP A 399 -0.89 -8.74 0.33
N GLN A 400 0.20 -8.49 -0.41
CA GLN A 400 0.21 -8.34 -1.86
C GLN A 400 0.54 -9.66 -2.56
N ALA A 401 1.51 -10.42 -2.03
CA ALA A 401 1.97 -11.68 -2.61
C ALA A 401 0.91 -12.79 -2.51
N LEU A 402 0.21 -12.87 -1.39
CA LEU A 402 -0.79 -13.93 -1.13
C LEU A 402 -2.10 -13.73 -1.92
N PRO A 403 -2.84 -14.80 -2.21
CA PRO A 403 -4.20 -14.71 -2.72
C PRO A 403 -5.08 -13.81 -1.83
N PRO A 404 -6.02 -13.03 -2.40
CA PRO A 404 -6.77 -11.99 -1.65
C PRO A 404 -7.50 -12.50 -0.40
N ALA A 405 -7.98 -13.74 -0.41
CA ALA A 405 -8.65 -14.33 0.75
C ALA A 405 -7.66 -14.62 1.89
N GLN A 406 -6.48 -15.14 1.56
CA GLN A 406 -5.42 -15.40 2.54
C GLN A 406 -4.85 -14.08 3.08
N ALA A 407 -4.58 -13.10 2.22
CA ALA A 407 -4.14 -11.76 2.61
C ALA A 407 -5.11 -11.08 3.58
N THR A 408 -6.42 -11.18 3.31
CA THR A 408 -7.45 -10.64 4.21
C THR A 408 -7.46 -11.35 5.57
N ALA A 409 -7.31 -12.68 5.59
CA ALA A 409 -7.24 -13.46 6.81
C ALA A 409 -5.97 -13.14 7.61
N LEU A 410 -4.82 -13.00 6.92
CA LEU A 410 -3.54 -12.62 7.52
C LEU A 410 -3.66 -11.29 8.29
N LEU A 411 -4.11 -10.23 7.63
CA LEU A 411 -4.28 -8.92 8.26
C LEU A 411 -5.27 -8.95 9.43
N SER A 412 -6.32 -9.77 9.34
CA SER A 412 -7.29 -9.92 10.43
C SER A 412 -6.73 -10.69 11.63
N ASN A 413 -5.93 -11.72 11.40
CA ASN A 413 -5.29 -12.49 12.47
C ASN A 413 -4.15 -11.70 13.12
N LEU A 414 -3.41 -10.90 12.36
CA LEU A 414 -2.41 -9.98 12.93
C LEU A 414 -3.04 -8.94 13.87
N ASP A 415 -4.14 -8.35 13.50
CA ASP A 415 -4.90 -7.43 14.38
C ASP A 415 -5.27 -8.12 15.71
N GLN A 416 -5.68 -9.39 15.66
CA GLN A 416 -5.98 -10.18 16.86
C GLN A 416 -4.70 -10.52 17.65
N LEU A 417 -3.59 -10.87 17.00
CA LEU A 417 -2.30 -11.13 17.64
C LEU A 417 -1.78 -9.90 18.39
N PHE A 418 -1.78 -8.72 17.74
CA PHE A 418 -1.34 -7.47 18.34
C PHE A 418 -2.26 -6.97 19.46
N SER A 419 -3.53 -7.34 19.44
CA SER A 419 -4.47 -7.03 20.54
C SER A 419 -4.43 -8.06 21.68
N GLY A 420 -3.66 -9.15 21.54
CA GLY A 420 -3.62 -10.24 22.49
C GLY A 420 -4.90 -11.11 22.54
N ALA A 421 -5.73 -11.04 21.50
CA ALA A 421 -6.95 -11.84 21.39
C ALA A 421 -6.66 -13.30 20.97
N ILE A 422 -5.55 -13.52 20.31
CA ILE A 422 -5.00 -14.86 19.99
C ILE A 422 -3.50 -14.86 20.28
N ASP A 423 -2.96 -16.05 20.55
CA ASP A 423 -1.52 -16.26 20.66
C ASP A 423 -0.87 -16.68 19.34
N ALA A 424 0.46 -16.87 19.34
CA ALA A 424 1.24 -17.22 18.15
C ALA A 424 0.86 -18.59 17.55
N GLU A 425 0.49 -19.57 18.37
CA GLU A 425 0.06 -20.89 17.90
C GLU A 425 -1.35 -20.81 17.30
N GLU A 426 -2.28 -20.10 17.97
CA GLU A 426 -3.63 -19.84 17.47
C GLU A 426 -3.61 -19.06 16.14
N PHE A 427 -2.70 -18.10 15.99
CA PHE A 427 -2.46 -17.39 14.72
C PHE A 427 -2.06 -18.39 13.61
N SER A 428 -1.05 -19.24 13.86
CA SER A 428 -0.57 -20.25 12.91
C SER A 428 -1.67 -21.22 12.51
N ASP A 429 -2.45 -21.70 13.47
CA ASP A 429 -3.60 -22.59 13.25
C ASP A 429 -4.70 -21.92 12.40
N ALA A 430 -4.97 -20.65 12.64
CA ALA A 430 -5.93 -19.88 11.85
C ALA A 430 -5.46 -19.70 10.41
N MET A 431 -4.18 -19.40 10.22
CA MET A 431 -3.59 -19.19 8.88
C MET A 431 -3.47 -20.50 8.09
N ASN A 432 -3.13 -21.63 8.71
CA ASN A 432 -3.09 -22.93 8.04
C ASN A 432 -4.45 -23.33 7.44
N LYS A 433 -5.55 -22.88 8.03
CA LYS A 433 -6.92 -23.14 7.48
C LYS A 433 -7.19 -22.36 6.18
N THR A 434 -6.33 -21.43 5.80
CA THR A 434 -6.47 -20.65 4.56
C THR A 434 -5.70 -21.26 3.39
N ILE A 435 -4.76 -22.15 3.63
CA ILE A 435 -3.95 -22.81 2.59
C ILE A 435 -4.85 -23.60 1.65
N GLY A 436 -4.70 -23.36 0.33
CA GLY A 436 -5.44 -24.05 -0.71
C GLY A 436 -6.90 -23.61 -0.89
N LYS A 437 -7.28 -22.46 -0.38
CA LYS A 437 -8.64 -21.89 -0.53
C LYS A 437 -8.67 -20.74 -1.53
#